data_4f7591fe20fd0ff29178c7b9489e3c1f
#
_entry.id   4f7591fe20fd0ff29178c7b9489e3c1f
#
_cell.length_a   1.000
_cell.length_b   1.000
_cell.length_c   1.000
_cell.angle_alpha   90.00
_cell.angle_beta   90.00
_cell.angle_gamma   90.00
#
_symmetry.space_group_name_H-M   'P 1'
#
loop_
_entity.id
_entity.type
_entity.pdbx_description
1 polymer ?
#
loop_
_entity_poly.entity_id
_entity_poly.type
_entity_poly.pdbx_seq_one_letter_code
_entity_poly.pdbx_strand_id
1 'polypeptide(L)'
;PDWSRGLGDVYKRQIYYGGYSQIAKVNGDFLIKTPENLTNKQSMMLGTAGFTSLMASFAIQAREALLLGERVKDVLVTGATGGVGSIAVMILNKMGYDVTAVTGKDNQIDFLKSIGAKNVMNRGEFDKEPKLIDKGLWDGVVDTVGGKILANAIVQTKPNGIISVCGNTSSNE
;
A
#
# COMPACT_ATOMS: atom_id res chain seq x y z
N PRO A 1 9.77 0.76 -27.19
CA PRO A 1 10.05 -0.05 -26.01
C PRO A 1 9.16 0.36 -24.88
N ASP A 2 8.47 -0.64 -24.36
CA ASP A 2 7.55 -0.47 -23.27
C ASP A 2 8.31 -0.31 -21.95
N TRP A 3 8.17 0.85 -21.31
CA TRP A 3 8.91 1.25 -20.11
C TRP A 3 8.27 0.78 -18.81
N SER A 4 7.10 0.17 -18.89
CA SER A 4 6.36 -0.34 -17.74
C SER A 4 6.98 -1.62 -17.23
N ARG A 5 8.14 -1.52 -16.58
CA ARG A 5 8.80 -2.72 -16.17
C ARG A 5 8.92 -2.92 -14.71
N GLY A 6 8.51 -4.13 -14.50
CA GLY A 6 8.50 -4.86 -13.25
C GLY A 6 9.63 -4.54 -12.31
N LEU A 7 9.29 -4.61 -11.12
CA LEU A 7 9.99 -4.30 -9.88
C LEU A 7 11.10 -5.26 -9.49
N GLY A 8 11.32 -6.33 -10.26
CA GLY A 8 12.54 -7.12 -10.14
C GLY A 8 13.83 -6.30 -10.36
N ASP A 9 13.65 -5.00 -10.61
CA ASP A 9 14.69 -4.15 -11.16
C ASP A 9 15.25 -3.09 -10.19
N VAL A 10 14.79 -3.00 -8.95
CA VAL A 10 15.34 -2.02 -8.00
C VAL A 10 16.82 -2.31 -7.74
N TYR A 11 17.21 -3.55 -7.59
CA TYR A 11 18.61 -3.95 -7.46
C TYR A 11 19.37 -3.94 -8.80
N LYS A 12 18.71 -4.25 -9.90
CA LYS A 12 19.33 -4.25 -11.22
C LYS A 12 19.58 -2.84 -11.77
N ARG A 13 18.78 -1.84 -11.34
CA ARG A 13 19.01 -0.43 -11.68
C ARG A 13 20.35 0.13 -11.17
N GLN A 14 20.94 -0.51 -10.18
CA GLN A 14 22.28 -0.15 -9.69
C GLN A 14 23.41 -0.70 -10.58
N ILE A 15 23.11 -1.69 -11.42
CA ILE A 15 24.08 -2.38 -12.26
C ILE A 15 23.89 -2.04 -13.75
N TYR A 16 22.67 -1.71 -14.17
CA TYR A 16 22.33 -1.36 -15.55
C TYR A 16 21.86 0.09 -15.68
N TYR A 17 21.99 0.65 -16.88
CA TYR A 17 21.54 2.01 -17.19
C TYR A 17 20.05 2.18 -16.85
N GLY A 18 19.70 3.28 -16.19
CA GLY A 18 18.31 3.61 -15.84
C GLY A 18 17.44 3.91 -17.06
N GLY A 19 16.12 3.82 -16.87
CA GLY A 19 15.12 4.02 -17.92
C GLY A 19 14.73 5.48 -18.20
N TYR A 20 15.41 6.47 -17.61
CA TYR A 20 15.13 7.90 -17.86
C TYR A 20 15.78 8.35 -19.18
N SER A 21 15.23 7.85 -20.28
CA SER A 21 15.67 8.22 -21.63
C SER A 21 14.54 7.99 -22.63
N GLN A 22 14.57 8.69 -23.76
CA GLN A 22 13.60 8.52 -24.84
C GLN A 22 13.71 7.13 -25.48
N ILE A 23 14.91 6.58 -25.51
CA ILE A 23 15.23 5.26 -26.08
C ILE A 23 16.21 4.55 -25.16
N ALA A 24 15.95 3.30 -24.80
CA ALA A 24 16.89 2.46 -24.06
C ALA A 24 17.06 1.10 -24.74
N LYS A 25 18.29 0.60 -24.73
CA LYS A 25 18.60 -0.78 -25.13
C LYS A 25 18.58 -1.65 -23.88
N VAL A 26 17.73 -2.68 -23.86
CA VAL A 26 17.58 -3.59 -22.74
C VAL A 26 17.42 -5.02 -23.23
N ASN A 27 17.74 -6.00 -22.37
CA ASN A 27 17.50 -7.40 -22.69
C ASN A 27 15.97 -7.65 -22.79
N GLY A 28 15.55 -8.33 -23.85
CA GLY A 28 14.15 -8.68 -24.09
C GLY A 28 13.52 -9.49 -22.96
N ASP A 29 14.29 -10.33 -22.26
CA ASP A 29 13.81 -11.13 -21.12
C ASP A 29 13.34 -10.29 -19.92
N PHE A 30 13.74 -9.03 -19.88
CA PHE A 30 13.31 -8.08 -18.85
C PHE A 30 12.04 -7.32 -19.26
N LEU A 31 11.49 -7.60 -20.44
CA LEU A 31 10.34 -6.90 -21.02
C LEU A 31 9.05 -7.65 -20.73
N ILE A 32 8.08 -6.94 -20.17
CA ILE A 32 6.70 -7.40 -20.09
C ILE A 32 5.87 -6.46 -20.97
N LYS A 33 5.09 -7.03 -21.88
CA LYS A 33 4.18 -6.25 -22.73
C LYS A 33 3.15 -5.53 -21.85
N THR A 34 2.98 -4.23 -22.05
CA THR A 34 1.93 -3.47 -21.38
C THR A 34 0.56 -4.08 -21.71
N PRO A 35 -0.30 -4.38 -20.72
CA PRO A 35 -1.66 -4.81 -20.96
C PRO A 35 -2.43 -3.81 -21.81
N GLU A 36 -3.30 -4.28 -22.71
CA GLU A 36 -4.02 -3.43 -23.67
C GLU A 36 -4.97 -2.42 -23.01
N ASN A 37 -5.41 -2.71 -21.78
CA ASN A 37 -6.27 -1.84 -20.98
C ASN A 37 -5.52 -0.78 -20.17
N LEU A 38 -4.18 -0.72 -20.27
CA LEU A 38 -3.35 0.28 -19.60
C LEU A 38 -2.60 1.13 -20.62
N THR A 39 -2.62 2.43 -20.41
CA THR A 39 -1.70 3.34 -21.11
C THR A 39 -0.29 3.23 -20.55
N ASN A 40 0.72 3.60 -21.34
CA ASN A 40 2.12 3.64 -20.86
C ASN A 40 2.27 4.51 -19.60
N LYS A 41 1.53 5.64 -19.53
CA LYS A 41 1.51 6.50 -18.35
C LYS A 41 0.98 5.77 -17.11
N GLN A 42 -0.14 5.06 -17.23
CA GLN A 42 -0.70 4.28 -16.12
C GLN A 42 0.23 3.15 -15.69
N SER A 43 0.84 2.45 -16.64
CA SER A 43 1.83 1.41 -16.34
C SER A 43 3.04 1.95 -15.57
N MET A 44 3.52 3.15 -15.95
CA MET A 44 4.61 3.82 -15.23
C MET A 44 4.23 4.28 -13.82
N MET A 45 2.94 4.61 -13.59
CA MET A 45 2.45 5.01 -12.26
C MET A 45 2.42 3.84 -11.27
N LEU A 46 2.26 2.60 -11.74
CA LEU A 46 2.28 1.42 -10.88
C LEU A 46 3.65 1.23 -10.23
N GLY A 47 4.69 1.08 -11.01
CA GLY A 47 6.08 0.99 -10.56
C GLY A 47 6.29 0.22 -9.25
N THR A 48 7.24 0.66 -8.44
CA THR A 48 7.56 0.08 -7.13
C THR A 48 6.39 0.19 -6.15
N ALA A 49 5.66 1.32 -6.19
CA ALA A 49 4.52 1.55 -5.31
C ALA A 49 3.38 0.56 -5.57
N GLY A 50 3.08 0.28 -6.84
CA GLY A 50 2.05 -0.70 -7.21
C GLY A 50 2.39 -2.11 -6.77
N PHE A 51 3.64 -2.52 -6.95
CA PHE A 51 4.10 -3.84 -6.49
C PHE A 51 4.05 -3.97 -4.97
N THR A 52 4.56 -2.99 -4.24
CA THR A 52 4.53 -2.99 -2.78
C THR A 52 3.09 -3.05 -2.27
N SER A 53 2.19 -2.28 -2.86
CA SER A 53 0.76 -2.30 -2.52
C SER A 53 0.12 -3.66 -2.79
N LEU A 54 0.47 -4.28 -3.92
CA LEU A 54 -0.06 -5.59 -4.30
C LEU A 54 0.44 -6.68 -3.35
N MET A 55 1.72 -6.68 -3.01
CA MET A 55 2.30 -7.62 -2.04
C MET A 55 1.65 -7.49 -0.66
N ALA A 56 1.45 -6.25 -0.18
CA ALA A 56 0.77 -5.99 1.09
C ALA A 56 -0.69 -6.49 1.07
N SER A 57 -1.40 -6.24 -0.03
CA SER A 57 -2.80 -6.67 -0.19
C SER A 57 -2.93 -8.19 -0.27
N PHE A 58 -2.02 -8.86 -0.97
CA PHE A 58 -1.98 -10.33 -1.02
C PHE A 58 -1.61 -10.96 0.32
N ALA A 59 -0.75 -10.33 1.13
CA ALA A 59 -0.47 -10.82 2.47
C ALA A 59 -1.76 -10.82 3.34
N ILE A 60 -2.58 -9.79 3.23
CA ILE A 60 -3.89 -9.72 3.91
C ILE A 60 -4.83 -10.82 3.40
N GLN A 61 -4.91 -11.01 2.09
CA GLN A 61 -5.74 -12.07 1.49
C GLN A 61 -5.26 -13.48 1.86
N ALA A 62 -3.95 -13.70 1.89
CA ALA A 62 -3.36 -14.98 2.27
C ALA A 62 -3.67 -15.33 3.74
N ARG A 63 -3.69 -14.33 4.64
CA ARG A 63 -4.11 -14.53 6.03
C ARG A 63 -5.56 -15.02 6.10
N GLU A 64 -6.47 -14.44 5.33
CA GLU A 64 -7.86 -14.87 5.27
C GLU A 64 -7.99 -16.36 4.84
N ALA A 65 -7.17 -16.77 3.87
CA ALA A 65 -7.14 -18.18 3.41
C ALA A 65 -6.57 -19.14 4.46
N LEU A 66 -5.63 -18.70 5.30
CA LEU A 66 -5.01 -19.53 6.35
C LEU A 66 -5.89 -19.70 7.59
N LEU A 67 -6.75 -18.76 7.89
CA LEU A 67 -7.64 -18.77 9.04
C LEU A 67 -9.02 -19.28 8.62
N LEU A 68 -9.15 -20.57 8.54
CA LEU A 68 -10.33 -21.34 8.15
C LEU A 68 -11.66 -20.74 8.68
N GLY A 69 -12.27 -19.83 7.90
CA GLY A 69 -13.58 -19.24 8.18
C GLY A 69 -13.62 -17.88 8.87
N GLU A 70 -12.50 -17.31 9.30
CA GLU A 70 -12.45 -15.92 9.78
C GLU A 70 -12.26 -14.96 8.61
N ARG A 71 -13.33 -14.25 8.26
CA ARG A 71 -13.27 -13.28 7.15
C ARG A 71 -12.54 -12.01 7.58
N VAL A 72 -11.53 -11.61 6.84
CA VAL A 72 -10.97 -10.27 6.91
C VAL A 72 -11.98 -9.27 6.37
N LYS A 73 -12.24 -8.21 7.09
CA LYS A 73 -13.20 -7.19 6.68
C LYS A 73 -12.63 -5.78 6.81
N ASP A 74 -12.18 -5.42 7.99
CA ASP A 74 -11.78 -4.07 8.33
C ASP A 74 -10.27 -3.90 8.14
N VAL A 75 -9.86 -3.13 7.14
CA VAL A 75 -8.46 -2.91 6.81
C VAL A 75 -8.08 -1.43 6.93
N LEU A 76 -7.01 -1.17 7.68
CA LEU A 76 -6.42 0.15 7.84
C LEU A 76 -5.30 0.37 6.82
N VAL A 77 -5.26 1.53 6.19
CA VAL A 77 -4.15 1.97 5.34
C VAL A 77 -3.62 3.30 5.85
N THR A 78 -2.39 3.33 6.36
CA THR A 78 -1.73 4.57 6.77
C THR A 78 -0.98 5.21 5.62
N GLY A 79 -0.78 6.52 5.67
CA GLY A 79 -0.15 7.26 4.56
C GLY A 79 -0.90 7.11 3.24
N ALA A 80 -2.23 7.02 3.32
CA ALA A 80 -3.12 6.63 2.22
C ALA A 80 -3.08 7.54 0.99
N THR A 81 -2.58 8.78 1.11
CA THR A 81 -2.40 9.70 -0.02
C THR A 81 -1.05 9.57 -0.73
N GLY A 82 -0.17 8.69 -0.24
CA GLY A 82 1.10 8.36 -0.87
C GLY A 82 0.94 7.37 -2.03
N GLY A 83 2.02 7.13 -2.78
CA GLY A 83 1.99 6.21 -3.92
C GLY A 83 1.57 4.79 -3.53
N VAL A 84 2.17 4.21 -2.48
CA VAL A 84 1.82 2.88 -1.98
C VAL A 84 0.41 2.90 -1.37
N GLY A 85 0.12 3.85 -0.48
CA GLY A 85 -1.14 3.89 0.25
C GLY A 85 -2.36 4.04 -0.67
N SER A 86 -2.32 4.95 -1.66
CA SER A 86 -3.44 5.15 -2.56
C SER A 86 -3.73 3.94 -3.45
N ILE A 87 -2.70 3.28 -3.94
CA ILE A 87 -2.86 2.04 -4.71
C ILE A 87 -3.36 0.90 -3.82
N ALA A 88 -2.87 0.80 -2.57
CA ALA A 88 -3.37 -0.19 -1.61
C ALA A 88 -4.87 0.00 -1.33
N VAL A 89 -5.34 1.25 -1.15
CA VAL A 89 -6.77 1.55 -0.99
C VAL A 89 -7.56 1.02 -2.18
N MET A 90 -7.13 1.30 -3.41
CA MET A 90 -7.81 0.82 -4.62
C MET A 90 -7.86 -0.71 -4.71
N ILE A 91 -6.74 -1.39 -4.46
CA ILE A 91 -6.66 -2.85 -4.55
C ILE A 91 -7.55 -3.49 -3.48
N LEU A 92 -7.42 -3.08 -2.23
CA LEU A 92 -8.16 -3.64 -1.09
C LEU A 92 -9.67 -3.42 -1.24
N ASN A 93 -10.09 -2.23 -1.69
CA ASN A 93 -11.50 -1.98 -2.02
C ASN A 93 -11.99 -2.90 -3.14
N LYS A 94 -11.19 -3.09 -4.19
CA LYS A 94 -11.53 -4.01 -5.29
C LYS A 94 -11.61 -5.48 -4.85
N MET A 95 -10.86 -5.86 -3.82
CA MET A 95 -10.93 -7.18 -3.18
C MET A 95 -12.14 -7.33 -2.24
N GLY A 96 -12.88 -6.24 -1.98
CA GLY A 96 -14.11 -6.26 -1.17
C GLY A 96 -13.90 -6.00 0.32
N TYR A 97 -12.75 -5.47 0.72
CA TYR A 97 -12.50 -5.06 2.11
C TYR A 97 -13.07 -3.66 2.43
N ASP A 98 -13.46 -3.47 3.68
CA ASP A 98 -13.86 -2.17 4.21
C ASP A 98 -12.61 -1.36 4.59
N VAL A 99 -12.17 -0.50 3.68
CA VAL A 99 -10.90 0.23 3.85
C VAL A 99 -11.09 1.52 4.63
N THR A 100 -10.35 1.67 5.71
CA THR A 100 -10.17 2.93 6.44
C THR A 100 -8.82 3.54 6.08
N ALA A 101 -8.83 4.70 5.46
CA ALA A 101 -7.65 5.41 5.01
C ALA A 101 -7.23 6.48 6.02
N VAL A 102 -5.95 6.52 6.40
CA VAL A 102 -5.39 7.53 7.30
C VAL A 102 -4.55 8.54 6.53
N THR A 103 -4.86 9.83 6.67
CA THR A 103 -4.12 10.91 6.03
C THR A 103 -3.99 12.13 6.94
N GLY A 104 -2.92 12.90 6.78
CA GLY A 104 -2.78 14.24 7.37
C GLY A 104 -3.19 15.37 6.42
N LYS A 105 -3.82 15.05 5.29
CA LYS A 105 -4.18 16.01 4.24
C LYS A 105 -5.69 16.08 4.09
N ASP A 106 -6.33 17.02 4.78
CA ASP A 106 -7.80 17.15 4.80
C ASP A 106 -8.38 17.42 3.40
N ASN A 107 -7.63 18.10 2.52
CA ASN A 107 -8.02 18.35 1.13
C ASN A 107 -7.97 17.10 0.22
N GLN A 108 -7.57 15.95 0.73
CA GLN A 108 -7.50 14.68 -0.02
C GLN A 108 -8.59 13.67 0.40
N ILE A 109 -9.49 14.05 1.28
CA ILE A 109 -10.57 13.16 1.77
C ILE A 109 -11.45 12.68 0.60
N ASP A 110 -11.89 13.59 -0.26
CA ASP A 110 -12.73 13.25 -1.40
C ASP A 110 -12.01 12.36 -2.42
N PHE A 111 -10.72 12.61 -2.63
CA PHE A 111 -9.88 11.73 -3.45
C PHE A 111 -9.84 10.32 -2.87
N LEU A 112 -9.57 10.16 -1.57
CA LEU A 112 -9.50 8.85 -0.93
C LEU A 112 -10.84 8.10 -1.01
N LYS A 113 -11.95 8.80 -0.82
CA LYS A 113 -13.29 8.22 -1.00
C LYS A 113 -13.55 7.81 -2.45
N SER A 114 -13.13 8.63 -3.42
CA SER A 114 -13.32 8.34 -4.85
C SER A 114 -12.55 7.10 -5.32
N ILE A 115 -11.43 6.77 -4.67
CA ILE A 115 -10.63 5.57 -4.97
C ILE A 115 -11.01 4.35 -4.13
N GLY A 116 -12.05 4.46 -3.27
CA GLY A 116 -12.66 3.34 -2.60
C GLY A 116 -12.45 3.25 -1.09
N ALA A 117 -11.93 4.29 -0.44
CA ALA A 117 -11.91 4.33 1.02
C ALA A 117 -13.35 4.46 1.57
N LYS A 118 -13.77 3.52 2.40
CA LYS A 118 -15.06 3.55 3.10
C LYS A 118 -15.06 4.64 4.17
N ASN A 119 -13.98 4.73 4.93
CA ASN A 119 -13.76 5.74 5.95
C ASN A 119 -12.43 6.44 5.73
N VAL A 120 -12.34 7.69 6.18
CA VAL A 120 -11.09 8.46 6.20
C VAL A 120 -10.91 9.03 7.59
N MET A 121 -9.75 8.82 8.18
CA MET A 121 -9.36 9.30 9.50
C MET A 121 -8.19 10.28 9.38
N ASN A 122 -8.18 11.28 10.25
CA ASN A 122 -7.05 12.20 10.29
C ASN A 122 -5.85 11.56 10.99
N ARG A 123 -4.65 11.75 10.46
CA ARG A 123 -3.40 11.25 11.03
C ARG A 123 -3.23 11.62 12.50
N GLY A 124 -3.68 12.81 12.92
CA GLY A 124 -3.61 13.27 14.31
C GLY A 124 -4.33 12.35 15.31
N GLU A 125 -5.24 11.50 14.86
CA GLU A 125 -5.87 10.49 15.72
C GLU A 125 -4.90 9.34 16.07
N PHE A 126 -3.93 9.08 15.19
CA PHE A 126 -2.88 8.06 15.36
C PHE A 126 -1.54 8.62 15.85
N ASP A 127 -1.31 9.91 15.76
CA ASP A 127 -0.06 10.56 16.17
C ASP A 127 -0.10 10.94 17.67
N LYS A 128 -0.52 9.99 18.50
CA LYS A 128 -0.61 10.10 19.96
C LYS A 128 0.25 9.02 20.59
N GLU A 129 0.57 9.18 21.88
CA GLU A 129 1.22 8.09 22.62
C GLU A 129 0.32 6.83 22.58
N PRO A 130 0.86 5.69 22.14
CA PRO A 130 0.08 4.47 22.03
C PRO A 130 -0.33 3.99 23.41
N LYS A 131 -1.55 3.52 23.55
CA LYS A 131 -2.00 2.83 24.74
C LYS A 131 -1.33 1.46 24.82
N LEU A 132 -1.11 0.95 26.03
CA LEU A 132 -0.58 -0.41 26.21
C LEU A 132 -1.54 -1.48 25.65
N ILE A 133 -2.85 -1.22 25.75
CA ILE A 133 -3.92 -2.09 25.23
C ILE A 133 -5.03 -1.17 24.68
N ASP A 134 -5.47 -1.45 23.49
CA ASP A 134 -6.64 -0.78 22.89
C ASP A 134 -7.61 -1.83 22.31
N LYS A 135 -8.78 -1.39 21.89
CA LYS A 135 -9.78 -2.26 21.27
C LYS A 135 -9.30 -2.69 19.89
N GLY A 136 -9.29 -3.99 19.62
CA GLY A 136 -9.02 -4.52 18.29
C GLY A 136 -10.06 -4.05 17.27
N LEU A 137 -9.65 -3.29 16.29
CA LEU A 137 -10.49 -2.70 15.26
C LEU A 137 -10.19 -3.30 13.88
N TRP A 138 -8.91 -3.60 13.60
CA TRP A 138 -8.44 -3.93 12.26
C TRP A 138 -8.11 -5.40 12.13
N ASP A 139 -8.63 -6.03 11.08
CA ASP A 139 -8.24 -7.40 10.68
C ASP A 139 -6.93 -7.38 9.89
N GLY A 140 -6.69 -6.29 9.16
CA GLY A 140 -5.47 -6.07 8.39
C GLY A 140 -5.00 -4.63 8.43
N VAL A 141 -3.69 -4.42 8.30
CA VAL A 141 -3.08 -3.09 8.23
C VAL A 141 -2.04 -3.06 7.12
N VAL A 142 -2.07 -2.00 6.31
CA VAL A 142 -0.97 -1.62 5.42
C VAL A 142 -0.37 -0.32 5.96
N ASP A 143 0.83 -0.41 6.53
CA ASP A 143 1.51 0.75 7.07
C ASP A 143 2.62 1.24 6.15
N THR A 144 2.54 2.53 5.80
CA THR A 144 3.55 3.21 4.97
C THR A 144 4.26 4.34 5.72
N VAL A 145 4.02 4.51 7.01
CA VAL A 145 4.48 5.66 7.77
C VAL A 145 5.48 5.29 8.86
N GLY A 146 5.20 4.25 9.64
CA GLY A 146 6.03 3.85 10.78
C GLY A 146 5.78 4.69 12.05
N GLY A 147 6.70 4.61 13.00
CA GLY A 147 6.70 5.38 14.24
C GLY A 147 5.46 5.22 15.09
N LYS A 148 5.00 6.29 15.73
CA LYS A 148 3.81 6.29 16.61
C LYS A 148 2.54 5.84 15.89
N ILE A 149 2.42 6.14 14.60
CA ILE A 149 1.26 5.74 13.78
C ILE A 149 1.21 4.21 13.67
N LEU A 150 2.34 3.58 13.36
CA LEU A 150 2.44 2.12 13.34
C LEU A 150 2.18 1.52 14.73
N ALA A 151 2.75 2.09 15.79
CA ALA A 151 2.52 1.62 17.16
C ALA A 151 1.02 1.64 17.53
N ASN A 152 0.30 2.69 17.19
CA ASN A 152 -1.15 2.76 17.38
C ASN A 152 -1.92 1.77 16.51
N ALA A 153 -1.50 1.56 15.27
CA ALA A 153 -2.09 0.56 14.39
C ALA A 153 -1.89 -0.87 14.94
N ILE A 154 -0.72 -1.17 15.52
CA ILE A 154 -0.44 -2.48 16.15
C ILE A 154 -1.38 -2.75 17.31
N VAL A 155 -1.52 -1.82 18.26
CA VAL A 155 -2.37 -2.05 19.44
C VAL A 155 -3.86 -2.09 19.12
N GLN A 156 -4.26 -1.54 17.96
CA GLN A 156 -5.64 -1.60 17.46
C GLN A 156 -5.88 -2.77 16.50
N THR A 157 -4.88 -3.58 16.22
CA THR A 157 -5.07 -4.77 15.41
C THR A 157 -5.69 -5.90 16.22
N LYS A 158 -6.70 -6.56 15.67
CA LYS A 158 -7.38 -7.69 16.30
C LYS A 158 -6.41 -8.87 16.51
N PRO A 159 -6.67 -9.77 17.47
CA PRO A 159 -5.93 -11.02 17.55
C PRO A 159 -5.93 -11.74 16.20
N ASN A 160 -4.79 -12.29 15.82
CA ASN A 160 -4.56 -12.91 14.50
C ASN A 160 -4.66 -11.94 13.30
N GLY A 161 -4.76 -10.63 13.50
CA GLY A 161 -4.66 -9.64 12.43
C GLY A 161 -3.28 -9.64 11.80
N ILE A 162 -3.19 -9.16 10.56
CA ILE A 162 -1.93 -9.05 9.82
C ILE A 162 -1.55 -7.59 9.60
N ILE A 163 -0.28 -7.28 9.75
CA ILE A 163 0.26 -5.94 9.52
C ILE A 163 1.38 -6.03 8.48
N SER A 164 1.18 -5.40 7.34
CA SER A 164 2.21 -5.25 6.31
C SER A 164 2.87 -3.89 6.45
N VAL A 165 4.13 -3.87 6.87
CA VAL A 165 4.92 -2.66 7.07
C VAL A 165 5.85 -2.47 5.89
N CYS A 166 5.74 -1.37 5.17
CA CYS A 166 6.52 -1.10 3.97
C CYS A 166 7.10 0.32 3.88
N GLY A 167 6.87 1.16 4.87
CA GLY A 167 7.39 2.52 4.93
C GLY A 167 7.95 2.91 6.28
N ASN A 168 8.84 3.88 6.26
CA ASN A 168 9.37 4.54 7.46
C ASN A 168 9.63 6.01 7.12
N THR A 169 8.54 6.79 7.08
CA THR A 169 8.58 8.23 6.80
C THR A 169 8.50 9.09 8.07
N SER A 170 8.23 8.45 9.21
CA SER A 170 8.35 9.10 10.51
C SER A 170 9.83 9.28 10.83
N SER A 171 10.22 10.47 11.31
CA SER A 171 11.57 10.71 11.81
C SER A 171 11.94 9.63 12.83
N ASN A 172 13.17 9.11 12.73
CA ASN A 172 13.75 8.24 13.74
C ASN A 172 14.05 9.10 14.98
N GLU A 173 13.06 9.32 15.82
CA GLU A 173 13.22 9.78 17.20
C GLU A 173 12.86 8.65 18.16
#